data_9bb6e54cf0b53cfd895c6c1d824c3734
#
_entry.id   9bb6e54cf0b53cfd895c6c1d824c3734
#
_cell.length_a   1.000
_cell.length_b   1.000
_cell.length_c   1.000
_cell.angle_alpha   90.00
_cell.angle_beta   90.00
_cell.angle_gamma   90.00
#
_symmetry.space_group_name_H-M   'P 1'
#
loop_
_entity.id
_entity.type
_entity.pdbx_description
1 polymer ?
#
loop_
_entity_poly.entity_id
_entity_poly.type
_entity_poly.pdbx_seq_one_letter_code
_entity_poly.pdbx_strand_id
1 'polypeptide(L)'
;MKKCFIIVITAVALMSAGQQDSAITKENGVDIVNTTTLAKDVEGYNGTVPVKIYIKKNKIEKIEVLKNQETPKYLAMVKKNLLNAWDGLTVKAAKAKKVDAVTGATFTSQALIENVNKGLDHYQKNKK
;
A
#
# COMPACT_ATOMS: atom_id res chain seq x y z
N MET A 1 1.84 36.15 21.49
CA MET A 1 1.71 35.72 21.20
C MET A 1 1.62 35.44 20.33
N LYS A 2 1.47 35.43 20.24
CA LYS A 2 1.19 34.99 19.50
C LYS A 2 1.45 34.90 18.42
N LYS A 3 1.73 35.04 18.04
CA LYS A 3 1.94 34.87 16.94
C LYS A 3 2.58 34.29 16.30
N CYS A 4 2.97 34.12 16.46
CA CYS A 4 3.45 33.43 15.78
C CYS A 4 3.41 32.67 15.33
N PHE A 5 3.24 32.60 15.65
CA PHE A 5 3.05 31.66 15.21
C PHE A 5 3.04 31.37 14.21
N ILE A 6 2.95 31.74 14.20
CA ILE A 6 2.83 31.46 13.16
C ILE A 6 3.47 30.84 12.47
N ILE A 7 3.89 30.81 12.63
CA ILE A 7 4.42 30.21 11.94
C ILE A 7 4.38 29.34 11.51
N VAL A 8 4.26 29.38 11.90
CA VAL A 8 4.10 28.50 11.51
C VAL A 8 4.03 28.13 10.51
N ILE A 9 3.86 28.34 10.36
CA ILE A 9 3.72 27.95 9.40
C ILE A 9 4.45 27.52 8.70
N THR A 10 4.92 27.73 8.91
CA THR A 10 5.44 27.26 8.27
C THR A 10 5.54 26.50 7.83
N ALA A 11 5.47 26.43 8.21
CA ALA A 11 5.46 25.55 7.80
C ALA A 11 5.30 25.25 6.79
N VAL A 12 5.10 25.60 6.72
CA VAL A 12 4.80 25.34 5.79
C VAL A 12 5.62 24.84 4.92
N ALA A 13 6.11 25.05 4.85
CA ALA A 13 6.68 24.66 3.96
C ALA A 13 7.20 23.61 3.89
N LEU A 14 7.53 23.72 4.50
CA LEU A 14 7.89 22.87 4.41
C LEU A 14 7.30 21.97 3.90
N MET A 15 6.53 22.06 3.97
CA MET A 15 5.83 21.31 3.39
C MET A 15 6.31 20.69 2.26
N SER A 16 7.03 21.18 1.65
CA SER A 16 7.52 20.61 0.46
C SER A 16 8.29 19.36 0.73
N ALA A 17 8.90 19.28 1.85
CA ALA A 17 9.61 18.06 2.19
C ALA A 17 8.67 16.87 2.24
N GLY A 18 7.45 17.10 2.64
CA GLY A 18 6.49 16.03 2.73
C GLY A 18 6.16 15.41 1.41
N GLN A 19 6.37 16.14 0.34
CA GLN A 19 6.07 15.59 -0.95
C GLN A 19 6.95 14.49 -1.36
N GLN A 20 8.11 14.38 -0.77
CA GLN A 20 9.08 13.38 -1.13
C GLN A 20 8.53 11.99 -1.00
N ASP A 21 7.63 11.78 -0.05
CA ASP A 21 7.18 10.44 0.24
C ASP A 21 5.68 10.38 0.27
N SER A 22 5.08 10.75 -0.86
CA SER A 22 3.64 10.76 -0.96
C SER A 22 3.04 9.34 -0.93
N ALA A 23 3.87 8.31 -1.12
CA ALA A 23 3.37 6.95 -1.08
C ALA A 23 2.96 6.50 0.33
N ILE A 24 3.53 7.12 1.36
CA ILE A 24 3.19 6.78 2.73
C ILE A 24 2.54 7.98 3.40
N THR A 25 1.33 7.77 3.92
CA THR A 25 0.64 8.80 4.69
C THR A 25 0.31 8.23 6.06
N LYS A 26 -0.04 9.09 7.00
CA LYS A 26 -0.35 8.65 8.35
C LYS A 26 -1.68 9.25 8.78
N GLU A 27 -2.56 8.40 9.31
CA GLU A 27 -3.85 8.83 9.84
C GLU A 27 -4.14 8.09 11.12
N ASN A 28 -4.34 8.85 12.21
CA ASN A 28 -4.73 8.26 13.48
C ASN A 28 -3.83 7.11 13.94
N GLY A 29 -2.53 7.27 13.74
CA GLY A 29 -1.57 6.25 14.15
C GLY A 29 -1.42 5.08 13.19
N VAL A 30 -2.11 5.14 12.05
CA VAL A 30 -2.01 4.10 11.02
C VAL A 30 -1.21 4.65 9.86
N ASP A 31 -0.21 3.88 9.45
CA ASP A 31 0.57 4.24 8.26
C ASP A 31 -0.11 3.60 7.06
N ILE A 32 -0.32 4.38 6.02
CA ILE A 32 -1.01 3.91 4.82
C ILE A 32 -0.04 4.00 3.65
N VAL A 33 0.26 2.86 3.05
CA VAL A 33 1.15 2.81 1.89
C VAL A 33 0.31 2.64 0.64
N ASN A 34 0.40 3.62 -0.27
CA ASN A 34 -0.32 3.60 -1.53
C ASN A 34 0.65 3.20 -2.63
N THR A 35 0.41 2.09 -3.30
CA THR A 35 1.35 1.57 -4.27
C THR A 35 1.15 2.07 -5.70
N THR A 36 0.23 3.02 -5.91
CA THR A 36 -0.05 3.51 -7.25
C THR A 36 1.20 3.91 -8.01
N THR A 37 2.08 4.67 -7.37
CA THR A 37 3.33 5.09 -8.01
C THR A 37 4.42 4.04 -7.86
N LEU A 38 4.47 3.39 -6.70
CA LEU A 38 5.50 2.39 -6.42
C LEU A 38 5.46 1.21 -7.38
N ALA A 39 4.28 0.82 -7.80
CA ALA A 39 4.08 -0.35 -8.64
C ALA A 39 3.46 0.01 -9.98
N LYS A 40 3.78 1.19 -10.49
CA LYS A 40 3.21 1.63 -11.77
C LYS A 40 3.59 0.74 -12.93
N ASP A 41 4.66 -0.03 -12.79
CA ASP A 41 5.12 -0.94 -13.83
C ASP A 41 4.61 -2.36 -13.66
N VAL A 42 3.83 -2.61 -12.64
CA VAL A 42 3.29 -3.93 -12.37
C VAL A 42 1.88 -4.00 -12.90
N GLU A 43 1.65 -4.89 -13.86
CA GLU A 43 0.34 -5.01 -14.48
C GLU A 43 -0.27 -6.37 -14.24
N GLY A 44 -1.59 -6.38 -14.03
CA GLY A 44 -2.35 -7.61 -13.97
C GLY A 44 -2.80 -7.97 -15.37
N TYR A 45 -4.03 -8.46 -15.48
CA TYR A 45 -4.54 -8.87 -16.77
C TYR A 45 -4.89 -7.66 -17.66
N ASN A 46 -5.50 -6.64 -17.07
CA ASN A 46 -5.95 -5.46 -17.81
C ASN A 46 -5.29 -4.16 -17.42
N GLY A 47 -4.22 -4.20 -16.63
CA GLY A 47 -3.53 -2.99 -16.22
C GLY A 47 -3.06 -3.06 -14.78
N THR A 48 -2.70 -1.91 -14.22
CA THR A 48 -2.17 -1.88 -12.86
C THR A 48 -3.25 -2.17 -11.83
N VAL A 49 -2.84 -2.74 -10.70
CA VAL A 49 -3.76 -3.10 -9.62
C VAL A 49 -3.21 -2.50 -8.32
N PRO A 50 -3.28 -1.18 -8.17
CA PRO A 50 -2.71 -0.54 -6.99
C PRO A 50 -3.49 -0.87 -5.72
N VAL A 51 -2.79 -0.81 -4.60
CA VAL A 51 -3.41 -1.10 -3.31
C VAL A 51 -2.99 -0.07 -2.28
N LYS A 52 -3.77 -0.01 -1.20
CA LYS A 52 -3.39 0.70 0.02
C LYS A 52 -3.18 -0.35 1.09
N ILE A 53 -2.02 -0.28 1.73
CA ILE A 53 -1.68 -1.20 2.82
C ILE A 53 -1.75 -0.40 4.11
N TYR A 54 -2.62 -0.82 5.03
CA TYR A 54 -2.81 -0.14 6.30
C TYR A 54 -1.98 -0.85 7.36
N ILE A 55 -1.01 -0.13 7.94
CA ILE A 55 -0.06 -0.70 8.89
C ILE A 55 -0.17 0.05 10.21
N LYS A 56 -0.44 -0.68 11.28
CA LYS A 56 -0.53 -0.11 12.61
C LYS A 56 0.37 -0.90 13.55
N LYS A 57 1.24 -0.21 14.27
CA LYS A 57 2.16 -0.86 15.19
C LYS A 57 2.95 -1.97 14.51
N ASN A 58 3.39 -1.69 13.29
CA ASN A 58 4.21 -2.60 12.49
C ASN A 58 3.50 -3.89 12.06
N LYS A 59 2.17 -3.89 12.10
CA LYS A 59 1.37 -5.03 11.64
C LYS A 59 0.39 -4.59 10.58
N ILE A 60 0.15 -5.47 9.63
CA ILE A 60 -0.80 -5.20 8.56
C ILE A 60 -2.21 -5.28 9.12
N GLU A 61 -2.94 -4.17 9.08
CA GLU A 61 -4.34 -4.17 9.50
C GLU A 61 -5.25 -4.68 8.41
N LYS A 62 -5.03 -4.19 7.20
CA LYS A 62 -5.81 -4.61 6.04
C LYS A 62 -5.15 -4.09 4.79
N ILE A 63 -5.58 -4.62 3.66
CA ILE A 63 -5.13 -4.17 2.35
C ILE A 63 -6.38 -3.89 1.52
N GLU A 64 -6.39 -2.74 0.87
CA GLU A 64 -7.52 -2.31 0.07
C GLU A 64 -7.09 -2.19 -1.38
N VAL A 65 -7.85 -2.80 -2.30
CA VAL A 65 -7.55 -2.69 -3.74
C VAL A 65 -8.16 -1.39 -4.24
N LEU A 66 -7.34 -0.59 -4.91
CA LEU A 66 -7.80 0.69 -5.45
C LEU A 66 -8.38 0.52 -6.84
N LYS A 67 -8.83 1.62 -7.43
CA LYS A 67 -9.43 1.60 -8.74
C LYS A 67 -8.52 0.93 -9.76
N ASN A 68 -9.07 0.07 -10.57
CA ASN A 68 -8.32 -0.70 -11.56
C ASN A 68 -9.24 -1.09 -12.71
N GLN A 69 -8.66 -1.71 -13.74
CA GLN A 69 -9.39 -2.12 -14.92
C GLN A 69 -9.55 -3.64 -15.02
N GLU A 70 -9.25 -4.36 -13.95
CA GLU A 70 -9.34 -5.82 -13.98
C GLU A 70 -10.77 -6.29 -14.17
N THR A 71 -10.92 -7.48 -14.73
CA THR A 71 -12.24 -8.07 -14.93
C THR A 71 -12.88 -8.31 -13.57
N PRO A 72 -14.08 -7.78 -13.31
CA PRO A 72 -14.69 -7.87 -11.97
C PRO A 72 -14.75 -9.28 -11.42
N LYS A 73 -15.01 -10.26 -12.27
CA LYS A 73 -15.08 -11.66 -11.82
C LYS A 73 -13.74 -12.12 -11.25
N TYR A 74 -12.65 -11.86 -11.97
CA TYR A 74 -11.34 -12.30 -11.53
C TYR A 74 -10.87 -11.50 -10.31
N LEU A 75 -11.16 -10.20 -10.31
CA LEU A 75 -10.81 -9.38 -9.17
C LEU A 75 -11.53 -9.86 -7.90
N ALA A 76 -12.82 -10.21 -8.04
CA ALA A 76 -13.58 -10.70 -6.90
C ALA A 76 -12.99 -11.99 -6.36
N MET A 77 -12.55 -12.89 -7.23
CA MET A 77 -11.91 -14.14 -6.81
C MET A 77 -10.64 -13.87 -6.02
N VAL A 78 -9.84 -12.93 -6.49
CA VAL A 78 -8.59 -12.58 -5.82
C VAL A 78 -8.86 -11.93 -4.49
N LYS A 79 -9.81 -11.02 -4.42
CA LYS A 79 -10.13 -10.34 -3.17
C LYS A 79 -10.63 -11.33 -2.13
N LYS A 80 -11.47 -12.26 -2.55
CA LYS A 80 -12.03 -13.24 -1.62
C LYS A 80 -10.99 -14.21 -1.09
N ASN A 81 -10.09 -14.67 -1.95
CA ASN A 81 -9.20 -15.77 -1.60
C ASN A 81 -7.77 -15.35 -1.25
N LEU A 82 -7.40 -14.13 -1.54
CA LEU A 82 -6.01 -13.70 -1.39
C LEU A 82 -5.81 -12.47 -0.53
N LEU A 83 -6.74 -11.54 -0.59
CA LEU A 83 -6.54 -10.21 0.00
C LEU A 83 -6.24 -10.23 1.49
N ASN A 84 -6.79 -11.19 2.21
CA ASN A 84 -6.60 -11.28 3.65
C ASN A 84 -5.36 -12.08 4.07
N ALA A 85 -4.56 -12.54 3.10
CA ALA A 85 -3.43 -13.41 3.41
C ALA A 85 -2.40 -12.76 4.33
N TRP A 86 -2.30 -11.46 4.29
CA TRP A 86 -1.30 -10.74 5.08
C TRP A 86 -1.84 -10.10 6.35
N ASP A 87 -3.15 -10.15 6.56
CA ASP A 87 -3.77 -9.48 7.71
C ASP A 87 -3.21 -10.00 9.03
N GLY A 88 -2.87 -9.08 9.92
CA GLY A 88 -2.38 -9.43 11.25
C GLY A 88 -0.90 -9.76 11.32
N LEU A 89 -0.23 -9.89 10.17
CA LEU A 89 1.20 -10.18 10.17
C LEU A 89 2.02 -8.91 10.36
N THR A 90 3.20 -9.07 10.98
CA THR A 90 4.13 -7.94 11.01
C THR A 90 4.61 -7.70 9.59
N VAL A 91 5.14 -6.50 9.35
CA VAL A 91 5.66 -6.17 8.03
C VAL A 91 6.73 -7.17 7.60
N LYS A 92 7.62 -7.53 8.53
CA LYS A 92 8.68 -8.49 8.22
C LYS A 92 8.11 -9.86 7.85
N ALA A 93 7.15 -10.35 8.63
CA ALA A 93 6.53 -11.65 8.36
C ALA A 93 5.75 -11.62 7.05
N ALA A 94 5.08 -10.51 6.78
CA ALA A 94 4.31 -10.37 5.55
C ALA A 94 5.21 -10.41 4.32
N LYS A 95 6.37 -9.77 4.40
CA LYS A 95 7.33 -9.80 3.29
C LYS A 95 7.88 -11.19 3.05
N ALA A 96 8.03 -11.96 4.10
CA ALA A 96 8.59 -13.30 3.99
C ALA A 96 7.55 -14.35 3.59
N LYS A 97 6.26 -13.99 3.69
CA LYS A 97 5.20 -14.95 3.42
C LYS A 97 5.11 -15.29 1.94
N LYS A 98 5.04 -16.57 1.65
CA LYS A 98 4.78 -17.04 0.29
C LYS A 98 3.29 -17.12 0.10
N VAL A 99 2.81 -16.44 -0.93
CA VAL A 99 1.38 -16.39 -1.23
C VAL A 99 1.19 -16.87 -2.65
N ASP A 100 0.30 -17.83 -2.84
CA ASP A 100 0.05 -18.41 -4.16
C ASP A 100 -1.04 -17.67 -4.90
N ALA A 101 -0.89 -17.62 -6.23
CA ALA A 101 -1.91 -17.03 -7.07
C ALA A 101 -3.19 -17.85 -7.02
N VAL A 102 -4.31 -17.17 -7.17
CA VAL A 102 -5.62 -17.82 -7.19
C VAL A 102 -5.80 -18.51 -8.55
N THR A 103 -6.15 -19.77 -8.52
CA THR A 103 -6.37 -20.54 -9.75
C THR A 103 -7.44 -19.86 -10.60
N GLY A 104 -7.12 -19.63 -11.85
CA GLY A 104 -8.06 -18.97 -12.77
C GLY A 104 -7.93 -17.45 -12.78
N ALA A 105 -7.13 -16.87 -11.90
CA ALA A 105 -6.92 -15.43 -11.85
C ALA A 105 -5.45 -15.12 -11.61
N THR A 106 -4.57 -15.79 -12.35
CA THR A 106 -3.13 -15.74 -12.12
C THR A 106 -2.53 -14.35 -12.29
N PHE A 107 -2.85 -13.68 -13.39
CA PHE A 107 -2.24 -12.37 -13.64
C PHE A 107 -2.67 -11.32 -12.62
N THR A 108 -3.95 -11.29 -12.30
CA THR A 108 -4.46 -10.36 -11.28
C THR A 108 -3.84 -10.68 -9.93
N SER A 109 -3.73 -11.96 -9.60
CA SER A 109 -3.13 -12.38 -8.32
C SER A 109 -1.67 -11.96 -8.22
N GLN A 110 -0.90 -12.21 -9.27
CA GLN A 110 0.52 -11.85 -9.25
C GLN A 110 0.72 -10.36 -9.15
N ALA A 111 -0.12 -9.58 -9.83
CA ALA A 111 -0.04 -8.13 -9.74
C ALA A 111 -0.32 -7.66 -8.31
N LEU A 112 -1.32 -8.26 -7.66
CA LEU A 112 -1.64 -7.91 -6.28
C LEU A 112 -0.48 -8.26 -5.34
N ILE A 113 0.05 -9.46 -5.48
CA ILE A 113 1.17 -9.91 -4.64
C ILE A 113 2.37 -8.98 -4.82
N GLU A 114 2.69 -8.64 -6.05
CA GLU A 114 3.82 -7.78 -6.31
C GLU A 114 3.60 -6.36 -5.78
N ASN A 115 2.39 -5.85 -5.90
CA ASN A 115 2.05 -4.55 -5.32
C ASN A 115 2.27 -4.56 -3.81
N VAL A 116 1.79 -5.59 -3.14
CA VAL A 116 1.96 -5.70 -1.70
C VAL A 116 3.45 -5.75 -1.34
N ASN A 117 4.21 -6.56 -2.06
CA ASN A 117 5.64 -6.68 -1.77
C ASN A 117 6.38 -5.37 -1.98
N LYS A 118 6.08 -4.65 -3.05
CA LYS A 118 6.72 -3.36 -3.31
C LYS A 118 6.34 -2.34 -2.24
N GLY A 119 5.08 -2.34 -1.81
CA GLY A 119 4.65 -1.44 -0.77
C GLY A 119 5.31 -1.72 0.56
N LEU A 120 5.40 -2.98 0.94
CA LEU A 120 6.04 -3.36 2.20
C LEU A 120 7.53 -3.06 2.17
N ASP A 121 8.18 -3.29 1.02
CA ASP A 121 9.59 -2.99 0.87
C ASP A 121 9.85 -1.50 1.03
N HIS A 122 9.03 -0.68 0.37
CA HIS A 122 9.15 0.76 0.47
C HIS A 122 8.94 1.23 1.91
N TYR A 123 7.96 0.64 2.59
CA TYR A 123 7.68 1.00 3.97
C TYR A 123 8.90 0.72 4.87
N GLN A 124 9.50 -0.45 4.71
CA GLN A 124 10.66 -0.80 5.52
C GLN A 124 11.86 0.13 5.27
N LYS A 125 12.05 0.53 4.03
CA LYS A 125 13.17 1.40 3.69
C LYS A 125 12.99 2.82 4.18
N ASN A 126 11.75 3.25 4.37
CA ASN A 126 11.44 4.62 4.75
C ASN A 126 10.90 4.78 6.14
N LYS A 127 10.81 3.71 6.88
CA LYS A 127 10.34 3.76 8.24
C LYS A 127 11.41 4.33 9.16
N LYS A 128 11.00 5.17 10.10
CA LYS A 128 11.92 5.75 11.08
C LYS A 128 11.92 4.98 12.38
#